data_7fc63429310c38ccfa4430ebbc6125ad
#
_entry.id   7fc63429310c38ccfa4430ebbc6125ad
#
_cell.length_a   1.000
_cell.length_b   1.000
_cell.length_c   1.000
_cell.angle_alpha   90.00
_cell.angle_beta   90.00
_cell.angle_gamma   90.00
#
_symmetry.space_group_name_H-M   'P 1'
#
loop_
_entity.id
_entity.type
_entity.pdbx_description
1 polymer ?
#
loop_
_entity_poly.entity_id
_entity_poly.type
_entity_poly.pdbx_seq_one_letter_code
_entity_poly.pdbx_strand_id
1 'polypeptide(L)'
;MGFKVDLFEEEIVDNTKSYMFCPNHTSMIDVMVMLSVARNPFVFVGKKELTKIPIFGFFYKRTCIIVDRSNSKSRLAVFEAARKRLSNGLDVCIFPEGLVPDDESIVLSEFKNGAFRLAIEHQIPIVPMTFYDCKKRFSYTFFSGKPGKLRVKVHSFLSTEGLTLKNSDALKKQTYNLIYNELVNDLKKKITFSNISKIKK
;
A
#
# COMPACT_ATOMS: atom_id res chain seq x y z
N MET A 1 -15.57 4.29 14.11
CA MET A 1 -14.85 5.55 13.85
C MET A 1 -15.55 6.45 12.81
N GLY A 2 -16.68 6.10 12.22
CA GLY A 2 -17.45 6.95 11.30
C GLY A 2 -16.79 7.18 9.92
N PHE A 3 -15.91 6.27 9.49
CA PHE A 3 -15.34 6.28 8.15
C PHE A 3 -16.19 5.43 7.20
N LYS A 4 -16.33 5.92 5.96
CA LYS A 4 -16.97 5.19 4.86
C LYS A 4 -15.94 5.06 3.73
N VAL A 5 -15.63 3.83 3.34
CA VAL A 5 -14.73 3.56 2.23
C VAL A 5 -15.50 3.68 0.92
N ASP A 6 -14.92 4.40 -0.04
CA ASP A 6 -15.43 4.61 -1.39
C ASP A 6 -14.40 4.01 -2.37
N LEU A 7 -14.68 2.81 -2.86
CA LEU A 7 -13.75 1.99 -3.64
C LEU A 7 -14.08 2.13 -5.13
N PHE A 8 -13.07 2.48 -5.92
CA PHE A 8 -13.09 2.45 -7.37
C PHE A 8 -12.04 1.45 -7.88
N GLU A 9 -12.45 0.52 -8.72
CA GLU A 9 -11.59 -0.52 -9.27
C GLU A 9 -11.55 -0.40 -10.80
N GLU A 10 -10.36 -0.20 -11.39
CA GLU A 10 -10.16 -0.30 -12.84
C GLU A 10 -10.10 -1.76 -13.29
N GLU A 11 -9.63 -2.64 -12.41
CA GLU A 11 -9.52 -4.07 -12.63
C GLU A 11 -9.83 -4.82 -11.33
N ILE A 12 -10.48 -5.98 -11.44
CA ILE A 12 -10.94 -6.76 -10.30
C ILE A 12 -10.03 -7.97 -10.11
N VAL A 13 -9.58 -8.20 -8.87
CA VAL A 13 -8.76 -9.36 -8.51
C VAL A 13 -9.53 -10.67 -8.73
N ASP A 14 -8.86 -11.63 -9.33
CA ASP A 14 -9.34 -13.00 -9.51
C ASP A 14 -8.95 -13.81 -8.26
N ASN A 15 -9.92 -14.41 -7.58
CA ASN A 15 -9.70 -15.18 -6.36
C ASN A 15 -8.94 -16.50 -6.56
N THR A 16 -8.67 -16.88 -7.79
CA THR A 16 -7.86 -18.06 -8.15
C THR A 16 -6.38 -17.76 -8.31
N LYS A 17 -5.99 -16.47 -8.29
CA LYS A 17 -4.62 -15.99 -8.47
C LYS A 17 -4.13 -15.28 -7.24
N SER A 18 -2.81 -15.19 -7.10
CA SER A 18 -2.17 -14.39 -6.06
C SER A 18 -1.63 -13.07 -6.61
N TYR A 19 -1.66 -12.03 -5.79
CA TYR A 19 -1.30 -10.66 -6.15
C TYR A 19 -0.34 -10.02 -5.14
N MET A 20 0.40 -9.01 -5.62
CA MET A 20 1.18 -8.10 -4.79
C MET A 20 0.47 -6.76 -4.72
N PHE A 21 -0.24 -6.48 -3.64
CA PHE A 21 -0.83 -5.16 -3.39
C PHE A 21 0.24 -4.15 -3.00
N CYS A 22 0.27 -3.03 -3.71
CA CYS A 22 1.20 -1.93 -3.51
C CYS A 22 0.45 -0.59 -3.30
N PRO A 23 -0.14 -0.36 -2.13
CA PRO A 23 -0.76 0.93 -1.79
C PRO A 23 0.29 1.95 -1.35
N ASN A 24 -0.02 3.27 -1.51
CA ASN A 24 0.71 4.33 -0.83
C ASN A 24 0.42 4.32 0.68
N HIS A 25 1.34 4.90 1.47
CA HIS A 25 1.29 4.85 2.95
C HIS A 25 1.42 6.24 3.56
N THR A 26 0.29 6.80 3.99
CA THR A 26 0.19 8.16 4.48
C THR A 26 -0.41 8.28 5.88
N SER A 27 -0.92 7.18 6.43
CA SER A 27 -1.60 7.15 7.72
C SER A 27 -1.61 5.75 8.33
N MET A 28 -1.74 5.67 9.65
CA MET A 28 -1.95 4.39 10.35
C MET A 28 -3.27 3.71 9.95
N ILE A 29 -4.25 4.48 9.50
CA ILE A 29 -5.54 3.94 9.05
C ILE A 29 -5.44 3.19 7.71
N ASP A 30 -4.36 3.37 6.93
CA ASP A 30 -4.17 2.70 5.64
C ASP A 30 -4.22 1.17 5.78
N VAL A 31 -3.71 0.64 6.90
CA VAL A 31 -3.78 -0.79 7.22
C VAL A 31 -5.24 -1.25 7.35
N MET A 32 -6.08 -0.45 8.04
CA MET A 32 -7.50 -0.76 8.21
C MET A 32 -8.29 -0.60 6.90
N VAL A 33 -7.91 0.39 6.10
CA VAL A 33 -8.49 0.58 4.76
C VAL A 33 -8.17 -0.62 3.87
N MET A 34 -6.91 -1.08 3.85
CA MET A 34 -6.53 -2.27 3.10
C MET A 34 -7.33 -3.50 3.52
N LEU A 35 -7.51 -3.72 4.84
CA LEU A 35 -8.33 -4.82 5.36
C LEU A 35 -9.80 -4.72 4.95
N SER A 36 -10.31 -3.52 4.69
CA SER A 36 -11.71 -3.31 4.32
C SER A 36 -11.99 -3.43 2.82
N VAL A 37 -10.96 -3.28 1.96
CA VAL A 37 -11.09 -3.29 0.50
C VAL A 37 -10.56 -4.55 -0.16
N ALA A 38 -9.70 -5.30 0.51
CA ALA A 38 -9.18 -6.55 -0.03
C ALA A 38 -10.29 -7.60 -0.15
N ARG A 39 -10.43 -8.20 -1.33
CA ARG A 39 -11.41 -9.26 -1.60
C ARG A 39 -10.85 -10.63 -1.26
N ASN A 40 -9.57 -10.84 -1.53
CA ASN A 40 -8.86 -12.07 -1.25
C ASN A 40 -8.18 -12.01 0.13
N PRO A 41 -7.98 -13.17 0.79
CA PRO A 41 -7.16 -13.21 1.99
C PRO A 41 -5.71 -12.88 1.67
N PHE A 42 -5.11 -12.03 2.50
CA PHE A 42 -3.76 -11.55 2.27
C PHE A 42 -2.95 -11.41 3.57
N VAL A 43 -1.64 -11.24 3.44
CA VAL A 43 -0.73 -10.94 4.54
C VAL A 43 0.05 -9.66 4.29
N PHE A 44 0.28 -8.88 5.34
CA PHE A 44 1.20 -7.76 5.28
C PHE A 44 2.65 -8.20 5.43
N VAL A 45 3.57 -7.45 4.85
CA VAL A 45 4.99 -7.49 5.21
C VAL A 45 5.29 -6.31 6.13
N GLY A 46 5.70 -6.61 7.34
CA GLY A 46 5.80 -5.60 8.37
C GLY A 46 7.08 -5.63 9.19
N LYS A 47 7.36 -4.52 9.89
CA LYS A 47 8.58 -4.31 10.66
C LYS A 47 8.62 -5.18 11.92
N LYS A 48 9.80 -5.76 12.24
CA LYS A 48 10.03 -6.56 13.45
C LYS A 48 9.75 -5.78 14.74
N GLU A 49 10.02 -4.49 14.78
CA GLU A 49 9.85 -3.64 15.95
C GLU A 49 8.40 -3.65 16.46
N LEU A 50 7.42 -3.73 15.55
CA LEU A 50 6.00 -3.74 15.88
C LEU A 50 5.57 -5.02 16.64
N THR A 51 6.36 -6.07 16.58
CA THR A 51 6.10 -7.31 17.34
C THR A 51 6.27 -7.15 18.86
N LYS A 52 6.89 -6.04 19.30
CA LYS A 52 7.13 -5.73 20.71
C LYS A 52 5.94 -5.04 21.38
N ILE A 53 4.98 -4.53 20.62
CA ILE A 53 3.79 -3.86 21.16
C ILE A 53 2.91 -4.90 21.85
N PRO A 54 2.56 -4.71 23.13
CA PRO A 54 1.69 -5.64 23.87
C PRO A 54 0.37 -5.88 23.13
N ILE A 55 -0.17 -7.11 23.21
CA ILE A 55 -1.41 -7.56 22.55
C ILE A 55 -1.30 -7.48 21.02
N PHE A 56 -1.04 -6.29 20.44
CA PHE A 56 -0.89 -6.10 19.00
C PHE A 56 0.19 -7.01 18.40
N GLY A 57 1.37 -7.07 19.02
CA GLY A 57 2.49 -7.89 18.55
C GLY A 57 2.17 -9.39 18.52
N PHE A 58 1.25 -9.86 19.38
CA PHE A 58 0.81 -11.25 19.38
C PHE A 58 0.05 -11.60 18.08
N PHE A 59 -0.92 -10.77 17.67
CA PHE A 59 -1.66 -10.94 16.42
C PHE A 59 -0.77 -10.67 15.20
N TYR A 60 0.03 -9.61 15.27
CA TYR A 60 0.92 -9.17 14.20
C TYR A 60 1.91 -10.26 13.78
N LYS A 61 2.52 -10.98 14.72
CA LYS A 61 3.42 -12.11 14.44
C LYS A 61 2.74 -13.26 13.70
N ARG A 62 1.42 -13.42 13.84
CA ARG A 62 0.66 -14.50 13.22
C ARG A 62 0.12 -14.14 11.85
N THR A 63 -0.18 -12.87 11.64
CA THR A 63 -0.85 -12.37 10.44
C THR A 63 0.07 -11.69 9.45
N CYS A 64 1.32 -11.34 9.84
CA CYS A 64 2.26 -10.64 8.99
C CYS A 64 3.53 -11.45 8.72
N ILE A 65 4.15 -11.23 7.59
CA ILE A 65 5.54 -11.62 7.33
C ILE A 65 6.44 -10.58 7.98
N ILE A 66 7.21 -11.00 8.97
CA ILE A 66 8.06 -10.09 9.76
C ILE A 66 9.41 -9.89 9.08
N VAL A 67 9.82 -8.64 8.91
CA VAL A 67 11.13 -8.27 8.34
C VAL A 67 11.95 -7.44 9.31
N ASP A 68 13.16 -7.88 9.58
CA ASP A 68 14.22 -7.07 10.17
C ASP A 68 15.02 -6.43 9.03
N ARG A 69 14.80 -5.13 8.80
CA ARG A 69 15.39 -4.42 7.64
C ARG A 69 16.88 -4.16 7.79
N SER A 70 17.42 -4.21 9.01
CA SER A 70 18.84 -4.07 9.29
C SER A 70 19.62 -5.36 8.99
N ASN A 71 18.92 -6.51 8.90
CA ASN A 71 19.54 -7.82 8.72
C ASN A 71 19.29 -8.36 7.29
N SER A 72 20.37 -8.60 6.53
CA SER A 72 20.29 -9.15 5.18
C SER A 72 19.70 -10.55 5.12
N LYS A 73 20.00 -11.41 6.09
CA LYS A 73 19.42 -12.77 6.20
C LYS A 73 17.91 -12.72 6.44
N SER A 74 17.44 -11.76 7.27
CA SER A 74 16.02 -11.55 7.50
C SER A 74 15.31 -11.06 6.22
N ARG A 75 15.97 -10.22 5.41
CA ARG A 75 15.42 -9.80 4.11
C ARG A 75 15.25 -10.98 3.15
N LEU A 76 16.21 -11.91 3.10
CA LEU A 76 16.09 -13.13 2.31
C LEU A 76 14.97 -14.05 2.84
N ALA A 77 14.84 -14.21 4.16
CA ALA A 77 13.80 -15.01 4.77
C ALA A 77 12.37 -14.51 4.43
N VAL A 78 12.19 -13.21 4.10
CA VAL A 78 10.91 -12.67 3.64
C VAL A 78 10.47 -13.33 2.34
N PHE A 79 11.39 -13.59 1.40
CA PHE A 79 11.08 -14.24 0.12
C PHE A 79 10.53 -15.65 0.34
N GLU A 80 11.18 -16.44 1.19
CA GLU A 80 10.71 -17.79 1.53
C GLU A 80 9.37 -17.77 2.26
N ALA A 81 9.21 -16.84 3.21
CA ALA A 81 7.95 -16.69 3.92
C ALA A 81 6.80 -16.27 2.98
N ALA A 82 7.08 -15.37 2.03
CA ALA A 82 6.11 -14.95 1.02
C ALA A 82 5.75 -16.11 0.08
N ARG A 83 6.74 -16.88 -0.40
CA ARG A 83 6.50 -18.07 -1.21
C ARG A 83 5.53 -19.02 -0.53
N LYS A 84 5.75 -19.33 0.76
CA LYS A 84 4.87 -20.20 1.53
C LYS A 84 3.45 -19.64 1.65
N ARG A 85 3.28 -18.32 1.76
CA ARG A 85 1.95 -17.69 1.82
C ARG A 85 1.24 -17.72 0.46
N LEU A 86 1.97 -17.38 -0.60
CA LEU A 86 1.48 -17.41 -1.96
C LEU A 86 1.08 -18.83 -2.40
N SER A 87 1.87 -19.86 -2.05
CA SER A 87 1.52 -21.27 -2.35
C SER A 87 0.26 -21.75 -1.62
N ASN A 88 -0.17 -21.04 -0.58
CA ASN A 88 -1.42 -21.29 0.13
C ASN A 88 -2.58 -20.40 -0.38
N GLY A 89 -2.42 -19.76 -1.54
CA GLY A 89 -3.46 -18.92 -2.15
C GLY A 89 -3.67 -17.56 -1.47
N LEU A 90 -2.70 -17.09 -0.65
CA LEU A 90 -2.77 -15.79 -0.02
C LEU A 90 -2.10 -14.73 -0.89
N ASP A 91 -2.67 -13.53 -0.92
CA ASP A 91 -2.03 -12.35 -1.49
C ASP A 91 -0.99 -11.74 -0.52
N VAL A 92 -0.12 -10.89 -1.03
CA VAL A 92 0.85 -10.16 -0.21
C VAL A 92 0.63 -8.67 -0.38
N CYS A 93 0.58 -7.93 0.73
CA CYS A 93 0.50 -6.47 0.74
C CYS A 93 1.76 -5.86 1.31
N ILE A 94 2.38 -4.97 0.54
CA ILE A 94 3.55 -4.20 0.95
C ILE A 94 3.29 -2.74 0.66
N PHE A 95 3.42 -1.88 1.67
CA PHE A 95 3.54 -0.44 1.48
C PHE A 95 4.97 -0.14 1.01
N PRO A 96 5.19 0.18 -0.29
CA PRO A 96 6.54 0.23 -0.84
C PRO A 96 7.37 1.40 -0.33
N GLU A 97 6.75 2.47 0.18
CA GLU A 97 7.41 3.58 0.89
C GLU A 97 8.13 3.09 2.15
N GLY A 98 7.57 2.09 2.80
CA GLY A 98 8.15 1.42 3.94
C GLY A 98 8.02 2.14 5.28
N LEU A 99 7.51 3.35 5.30
CA LEU A 99 7.14 4.14 6.48
C LEU A 99 6.10 5.19 6.05
N VAL A 100 5.38 5.72 7.01
CA VAL A 100 4.59 6.93 6.79
C VAL A 100 5.53 8.12 6.96
N PRO A 101 5.61 9.06 6.00
CA PRO A 101 6.50 10.21 6.10
C PRO A 101 6.04 11.15 7.22
N ASP A 102 7.02 11.65 8.00
CA ASP A 102 6.76 12.66 9.05
C ASP A 102 6.46 14.05 8.43
N ASP A 103 7.04 14.33 7.26
CA ASP A 103 6.77 15.55 6.51
C ASP A 103 5.44 15.46 5.75
N GLU A 104 4.48 16.26 6.18
CA GLU A 104 3.15 16.30 5.60
C GLU A 104 3.10 16.88 4.17
N SER A 105 4.13 17.59 3.72
CA SER A 105 4.21 18.14 2.36
C SER A 105 4.51 17.07 1.29
N ILE A 106 5.07 15.94 1.70
CA ILE A 106 5.40 14.83 0.79
C ILE A 106 4.10 14.20 0.27
N VAL A 107 3.93 14.24 -1.05
CA VAL A 107 2.78 13.62 -1.73
C VAL A 107 2.91 12.10 -1.76
N LEU A 108 4.11 11.60 -2.07
CA LEU A 108 4.44 10.17 -2.13
C LEU A 108 5.95 10.01 -1.89
N SER A 109 6.33 9.19 -0.93
CA SER A 109 7.73 8.89 -0.64
C SER A 109 8.34 7.92 -1.67
N GLU A 110 9.65 7.91 -1.77
CA GLU A 110 10.36 7.01 -2.67
C GLU A 110 10.06 5.53 -2.36
N PHE A 111 9.82 4.73 -3.41
CA PHE A 111 9.54 3.31 -3.28
C PHE A 111 10.82 2.49 -3.13
N LYS A 112 10.77 1.51 -2.22
CA LYS A 112 11.82 0.51 -2.02
C LYS A 112 11.59 -0.70 -2.93
N ASN A 113 12.66 -1.35 -3.36
CA ASN A 113 12.61 -2.44 -4.34
C ASN A 113 11.99 -3.76 -3.84
N GLY A 114 11.76 -3.91 -2.52
CA GLY A 114 11.37 -5.19 -1.93
C GLY A 114 10.11 -5.81 -2.53
N ALA A 115 9.04 -5.04 -2.70
CA ALA A 115 7.77 -5.50 -3.26
C ALA A 115 7.93 -5.96 -4.72
N PHE A 116 8.65 -5.19 -5.53
CA PHE A 116 8.82 -5.41 -6.97
C PHE A 116 9.69 -6.64 -7.24
N ARG A 117 10.79 -6.80 -6.49
CA ARG A 117 11.62 -7.99 -6.57
C ARG A 117 10.86 -9.26 -6.18
N LEU A 118 10.08 -9.18 -5.11
CA LEU A 118 9.26 -10.30 -4.63
C LEU A 118 8.19 -10.67 -5.66
N ALA A 119 7.50 -9.68 -6.24
CA ALA A 119 6.50 -9.92 -7.26
C ALA A 119 7.08 -10.57 -8.52
N ILE A 120 8.25 -10.10 -8.98
CA ILE A 120 8.96 -10.66 -10.14
C ILE A 120 9.44 -12.09 -9.84
N GLU A 121 10.00 -12.35 -8.66
CA GLU A 121 10.51 -13.68 -8.30
C GLU A 121 9.40 -14.74 -8.27
N HIS A 122 8.20 -14.32 -7.86
CA HIS A 122 7.04 -15.21 -7.82
C HIS A 122 6.11 -15.09 -9.04
N GLN A 123 6.46 -14.26 -10.03
CA GLN A 123 5.69 -14.00 -11.24
C GLN A 123 4.22 -13.65 -10.96
N ILE A 124 3.97 -12.89 -9.87
CA ILE A 124 2.63 -12.42 -9.49
C ILE A 124 2.46 -10.95 -9.88
N PRO A 125 1.29 -10.54 -10.41
CA PRO A 125 1.06 -9.17 -10.83
C PRO A 125 1.07 -8.20 -9.65
N ILE A 126 1.55 -6.98 -9.90
CA ILE A 126 1.42 -5.84 -8.98
C ILE A 126 0.02 -5.26 -9.13
N VAL A 127 -0.63 -5.00 -8.01
CA VAL A 127 -1.88 -4.23 -7.90
C VAL A 127 -1.56 -2.87 -7.28
N PRO A 128 -1.35 -1.82 -8.09
CA PRO A 128 -1.13 -0.48 -7.55
C PRO A 128 -2.43 0.06 -6.96
N MET A 129 -2.35 0.67 -5.78
CA MET A 129 -3.52 1.25 -5.13
C MET A 129 -3.24 2.68 -4.67
N THR A 130 -4.20 3.56 -4.81
CA THR A 130 -4.13 4.94 -4.32
C THR A 130 -5.14 5.18 -3.21
N PHE A 131 -4.64 5.53 -2.01
CA PHE A 131 -5.41 5.98 -0.87
C PHE A 131 -5.34 7.51 -0.79
N TYR A 132 -6.47 8.20 -1.05
CA TYR A 132 -6.45 9.66 -1.25
C TYR A 132 -6.64 10.48 0.03
N ASP A 133 -7.38 9.97 1.00
CA ASP A 133 -7.92 10.81 2.07
C ASP A 133 -7.44 10.38 3.47
N CYS A 134 -6.68 9.27 3.58
CA CYS A 134 -6.30 8.69 4.86
C CYS A 134 -5.52 9.69 5.73
N LYS A 135 -4.52 10.37 5.17
CA LYS A 135 -3.75 11.42 5.85
C LYS A 135 -4.64 12.55 6.36
N LYS A 136 -5.56 13.05 5.53
CA LYS A 136 -6.48 14.13 5.89
C LYS A 136 -7.47 13.72 6.98
N ARG A 137 -7.86 12.44 7.02
CA ARG A 137 -8.87 11.93 7.95
C ARG A 137 -8.30 11.43 9.25
N PHE A 138 -7.06 10.96 9.22
CA PHE A 138 -6.36 10.44 10.39
C PHE A 138 -4.85 10.69 10.24
N SER A 139 -4.41 11.91 10.54
CA SER A 139 -2.99 12.27 10.56
C SER A 139 -2.32 11.82 11.86
N TYR A 140 -1.01 11.93 11.93
CA TYR A 140 -0.26 11.72 13.18
C TYR A 140 -0.46 12.83 14.22
N THR A 141 -1.04 13.96 13.82
CA THR A 141 -1.34 15.05 14.76
C THR A 141 -2.51 14.63 15.64
N PHE A 142 -2.28 14.58 16.95
CA PHE A 142 -3.30 14.23 17.94
C PHE A 142 -4.56 15.10 17.77
N PHE A 143 -5.73 14.47 17.81
CA PHE A 143 -7.04 15.12 17.72
C PHE A 143 -7.38 15.80 16.36
N SER A 144 -6.55 15.64 15.32
CA SER A 144 -6.83 16.22 13.99
C SER A 144 -7.76 15.38 13.12
N GLY A 145 -8.03 14.15 13.52
CA GLY A 145 -8.86 13.20 12.76
C GLY A 145 -10.33 13.60 12.72
N LYS A 146 -10.94 13.47 11.54
CA LYS A 146 -12.38 13.71 11.35
C LYS A 146 -13.01 12.56 10.56
N PRO A 147 -14.19 12.07 10.96
CA PRO A 147 -14.91 11.04 10.20
C PRO A 147 -15.22 11.51 8.78
N GLY A 148 -15.48 10.58 7.89
CA GLY A 148 -15.84 10.89 6.51
C GLY A 148 -15.44 9.83 5.51
N LYS A 149 -15.49 10.18 4.23
CA LYS A 149 -15.14 9.28 3.14
C LYS A 149 -13.62 9.08 3.05
N LEU A 150 -13.24 7.83 2.78
CA LEU A 150 -11.89 7.37 2.44
C LEU A 150 -11.96 6.81 1.03
N ARG A 151 -11.51 7.57 0.03
CA ARG A 151 -11.50 7.13 -1.36
C ARG A 151 -10.29 6.25 -1.61
N VAL A 152 -10.54 5.15 -2.29
CA VAL A 152 -9.53 4.17 -2.69
C VAL A 152 -9.70 3.90 -4.17
N LYS A 153 -8.58 3.88 -4.90
CA LYS A 153 -8.54 3.45 -6.29
C LYS A 153 -7.61 2.25 -6.42
N VAL A 154 -8.13 1.18 -6.99
CA VAL A 154 -7.35 0.06 -7.51
C VAL A 154 -7.10 0.34 -8.98
N HIS A 155 -5.83 0.43 -9.38
CA HIS A 155 -5.44 0.66 -10.77
C HIS A 155 -5.37 -0.65 -11.54
N SER A 156 -5.28 -0.55 -12.86
CA SER A 156 -4.99 -1.67 -13.73
C SER A 156 -3.70 -2.38 -13.32
N PHE A 157 -3.69 -3.70 -13.38
CA PHE A 157 -2.61 -4.51 -12.84
C PHE A 157 -1.37 -4.44 -13.74
N LEU A 158 -0.19 -4.53 -13.13
CA LEU A 158 1.06 -4.58 -13.84
C LEU A 158 1.57 -6.03 -13.83
N SER A 159 1.61 -6.64 -15.02
CA SER A 159 2.10 -8.01 -15.19
C SER A 159 3.60 -8.08 -14.86
N THR A 160 3.99 -9.19 -14.23
CA THR A 160 5.40 -9.55 -14.00
C THR A 160 5.83 -10.74 -14.83
N GLU A 161 4.93 -11.28 -15.65
CA GLU A 161 5.20 -12.43 -16.49
C GLU A 161 6.39 -12.18 -17.42
N GLY A 162 7.37 -13.09 -17.40
CA GLY A 162 8.60 -12.99 -18.18
C GLY A 162 9.59 -11.92 -17.69
N LEU A 163 9.25 -11.13 -16.65
CA LEU A 163 10.20 -10.19 -16.08
C LEU A 163 11.25 -10.89 -15.23
N THR A 164 12.45 -10.32 -15.22
CA THR A 164 13.59 -10.74 -14.40
C THR A 164 13.90 -9.67 -13.35
N LEU A 165 14.72 -10.00 -12.35
CA LEU A 165 15.11 -9.04 -11.31
C LEU A 165 15.78 -7.77 -11.86
N LYS A 166 16.32 -7.79 -13.09
CA LYS A 166 16.85 -6.61 -13.79
C LYS A 166 15.75 -5.58 -14.09
N ASN A 167 14.51 -6.03 -14.21
CA ASN A 167 13.35 -5.19 -14.52
C ASN A 167 12.73 -4.54 -13.26
N SER A 168 13.22 -4.86 -12.05
CA SER A 168 12.59 -4.42 -10.79
C SER A 168 12.53 -2.90 -10.63
N ASP A 169 13.56 -2.17 -11.07
CA ASP A 169 13.58 -0.71 -11.00
C ASP A 169 12.61 -0.07 -12.00
N ALA A 170 12.46 -0.64 -13.19
CA ALA A 170 11.49 -0.18 -14.19
C ALA A 170 10.04 -0.37 -13.67
N LEU A 171 9.74 -1.56 -13.15
CA LEU A 171 8.42 -1.87 -12.57
C LEU A 171 8.10 -0.98 -11.36
N LYS A 172 9.09 -0.76 -10.48
CA LYS A 172 8.99 0.19 -9.36
C LYS A 172 8.63 1.59 -9.84
N LYS A 173 9.39 2.11 -10.83
CA LYS A 173 9.18 3.45 -11.38
C LYS A 173 7.81 3.58 -12.04
N GLN A 174 7.37 2.56 -12.76
CA GLN A 174 6.04 2.52 -13.39
C GLN A 174 4.94 2.61 -12.33
N THR A 175 5.01 1.77 -11.28
CA THR A 175 4.06 1.76 -10.17
C THR A 175 4.05 3.10 -9.43
N TYR A 176 5.24 3.64 -9.13
CA TYR A 176 5.38 4.94 -8.48
C TYR A 176 4.73 6.06 -9.29
N ASN A 177 5.06 6.17 -10.57
CA ASN A 177 4.53 7.22 -11.44
C ASN A 177 3.00 7.15 -11.56
N LEU A 178 2.45 5.96 -11.62
CA LEU A 178 1.01 5.74 -11.69
C LEU A 178 0.30 6.30 -10.45
N ILE A 179 0.76 5.92 -9.26
CA ILE A 179 0.19 6.38 -7.98
C ILE A 179 0.46 7.90 -7.78
N TYR A 180 1.67 8.36 -8.07
CA TYR A 180 2.06 9.77 -7.92
C TYR A 180 1.21 10.69 -8.81
N ASN A 181 1.07 10.36 -10.09
CA ASN A 181 0.27 11.15 -11.03
C ASN A 181 -1.20 11.20 -10.60
N GLU A 182 -1.75 10.10 -10.10
CA GLU A 182 -3.12 10.04 -9.60
C GLU A 182 -3.31 10.96 -8.39
N LEU A 183 -2.39 10.93 -7.42
CA LEU A 183 -2.42 11.81 -6.24
C LEU A 183 -2.30 13.30 -6.63
N VAL A 184 -1.35 13.63 -7.51
CA VAL A 184 -1.16 15.00 -8.00
C VAL A 184 -2.39 15.52 -8.73
N ASN A 185 -3.01 14.70 -9.57
CA ASN A 185 -4.23 15.07 -10.29
C ASN A 185 -5.42 15.31 -9.35
N ASP A 186 -5.56 14.50 -8.29
CA ASP A 186 -6.58 14.72 -7.26
C ASP A 186 -6.35 16.04 -6.51
N LEU A 187 -5.10 16.34 -6.16
CA LEU A 187 -4.75 17.62 -5.51
C LEU A 187 -5.07 18.83 -6.39
N LYS A 188 -4.70 18.78 -7.67
CA LYS A 188 -5.02 19.86 -8.65
C LYS A 188 -6.52 20.09 -8.76
N LYS A 189 -7.32 19.02 -8.89
CA LYS A 189 -8.80 19.13 -8.92
C LYS A 189 -9.34 19.81 -7.67
N LYS A 190 -8.87 19.43 -6.47
CA LYS A 190 -9.30 20.05 -5.20
C LYS A 190 -8.99 21.54 -5.14
N ILE A 191 -7.81 21.97 -5.60
CA ILE A 191 -7.41 23.39 -5.62
C ILE A 191 -8.33 24.19 -6.57
N THR A 192 -8.58 23.67 -7.77
CA THR A 192 -9.47 24.31 -8.77
C THR A 192 -10.88 24.50 -8.21
N PHE A 193 -11.47 23.47 -7.59
CA PHE A 193 -12.80 23.59 -6.97
C PHE A 193 -12.83 24.59 -5.81
N SER A 194 -11.78 24.63 -5.00
CA SER A 194 -11.67 25.62 -3.90
C SER A 194 -11.63 27.05 -4.40
N ASN A 195 -10.89 27.32 -5.48
CA ASN A 195 -10.80 28.64 -6.08
C ASN A 195 -12.12 29.09 -6.70
N ILE A 196 -12.82 28.22 -7.42
CA ILE A 196 -14.13 28.52 -8.01
C ILE A 196 -15.18 28.83 -6.92
N SER A 197 -15.14 28.12 -5.80
CA SER A 197 -16.07 28.34 -4.68
C SER A 197 -15.83 29.67 -3.93
N LYS A 198 -14.60 30.20 -3.98
CA LYS A 198 -14.25 31.54 -3.40
C LYS A 198 -14.67 32.71 -4.27
N ILE A 199 -14.72 32.52 -5.60
CA ILE A 199 -15.12 33.56 -6.57
C ILE A 199 -16.66 33.75 -6.60
N LYS A 200 -17.42 32.73 -6.15
CA LYS A 200 -18.89 32.77 -6.11
C LYS A 200 -19.49 33.29 -4.79
N LYS A 201 -18.65 33.69 -3.84
CA LYS A 201 -19.02 34.38 -2.61
C LYS A 201 -18.63 35.86 -2.66
#